data_b55ec91045eef4036c5eab4d84a98b93
#
_entry.id   b55ec91045eef4036c5eab4d84a98b93
#
_cell.length_a   1.000
_cell.length_b   1.000
_cell.length_c   1.000
_cell.angle_alpha   90.00
_cell.angle_beta   90.00
_cell.angle_gamma   90.00
#
_symmetry.space_group_name_H-M   'P 1'
#
loop_
_entity.id
_entity.type
_entity.pdbx_description
1 polymer ?
#
loop_
_entity_poly.entity_id
_entity_poly.type
_entity_poly.pdbx_seq_one_letter_code
_entity_poly.pdbx_strand_id
1 'polypeptide(L)'
;YLTNSHMGYDESMKDAIRVLSGMYDLLVIRAQLREEFLYEIADYCDIPVINALTLDDHPTQMLADALTMEEQWGGLGSSRHKTMAYVGNCSGMPYFYGRLCAILGMNLRVIGPENPRYRLRQPWVDEIAELYKRWSPDCEFTVTTDASAVEGVDVITTEVWRYRSPDVSDQVLDPEAYDSWMGDVNDLLPYRVSSELCERTGNRDVFCMHELPSVHNAEHEIGRKLLAQAPNDFERTVIEEGLEITDECFEKNASVIFREAENRQHTIKAIMAAVLGL
;
A
#
# COMPACT_ATOMS: atom_id res chain seq x y z
N TYR A 1 10.94 0.14 -16.90
CA TYR A 1 10.26 -0.79 -17.84
C TYR A 1 11.31 -1.50 -18.67
N LEU A 2 11.56 -2.78 -18.37
CA LEU A 2 12.55 -3.61 -19.10
C LEU A 2 12.06 -4.08 -20.48
N THR A 3 10.80 -3.84 -20.85
CA THR A 3 10.20 -4.34 -22.11
C THR A 3 10.82 -3.79 -23.40
N ASN A 4 11.64 -2.72 -23.31
CA ASN A 4 12.39 -2.15 -24.45
C ASN A 4 13.87 -1.94 -24.11
N SER A 5 14.41 -2.72 -23.20
CA SER A 5 15.81 -2.66 -22.77
C SER A 5 16.55 -3.92 -23.28
N HIS A 6 17.83 -3.79 -23.56
CA HIS A 6 18.71 -4.92 -23.85
C HIS A 6 18.97 -5.81 -22.62
N MET A 7 18.74 -5.27 -21.41
CA MET A 7 19.01 -5.91 -20.14
C MET A 7 18.19 -7.20 -19.98
N GLY A 8 18.89 -8.33 -19.83
CA GLY A 8 18.27 -9.65 -19.70
C GLY A 8 17.83 -10.29 -21.02
N TYR A 9 18.00 -9.61 -22.16
CA TYR A 9 17.67 -10.14 -23.48
C TYR A 9 18.95 -10.45 -24.29
N ASP A 10 19.75 -9.47 -24.61
CA ASP A 10 21.01 -9.60 -25.34
C ASP A 10 22.21 -9.04 -24.55
N GLU A 11 21.96 -8.51 -23.36
CA GLU A 11 22.96 -8.09 -22.38
C GLU A 11 22.65 -8.76 -21.02
N SER A 12 23.70 -9.28 -20.36
CA SER A 12 23.50 -9.88 -19.04
C SER A 12 23.13 -8.83 -18.00
N MET A 13 22.30 -9.18 -17.01
CA MET A 13 21.97 -8.30 -15.88
C MET A 13 23.25 -7.78 -15.20
N LYS A 14 24.21 -8.67 -14.99
CA LYS A 14 25.50 -8.34 -14.38
C LYS A 14 26.27 -7.25 -15.14
N ASP A 15 26.30 -7.32 -16.47
CA ASP A 15 27.05 -6.36 -17.27
C ASP A 15 26.31 -5.02 -17.31
N ALA A 16 24.99 -5.04 -17.48
CA ALA A 16 24.17 -3.84 -17.43
C ALA A 16 24.31 -3.09 -16.10
N ILE A 17 24.26 -3.82 -14.97
CA ILE A 17 24.41 -3.21 -13.64
C ILE A 17 25.80 -2.62 -13.44
N ARG A 18 26.87 -3.26 -13.94
CA ARG A 18 28.23 -2.72 -13.89
C ARG A 18 28.37 -1.42 -14.71
N VAL A 19 27.74 -1.36 -15.88
CA VAL A 19 27.72 -0.14 -16.70
C VAL A 19 26.99 0.98 -15.93
N LEU A 20 25.82 0.70 -15.36
CA LEU A 20 25.06 1.68 -14.57
C LEU A 20 25.85 2.13 -13.33
N SER A 21 26.52 1.21 -12.64
CA SER A 21 27.38 1.51 -11.49
C SER A 21 28.53 2.47 -11.83
N GLY A 22 29.05 2.43 -13.06
CA GLY A 22 30.06 3.38 -13.55
C GLY A 22 29.51 4.74 -14.00
N MET A 23 28.19 4.89 -14.10
CA MET A 23 27.53 6.11 -14.61
C MET A 23 26.79 6.90 -13.53
N TYR A 24 26.39 6.24 -12.43
CA TYR A 24 25.55 6.81 -11.39
C TYR A 24 26.19 6.63 -10.01
N ASP A 25 25.76 7.44 -9.05
CA ASP A 25 26.24 7.41 -7.66
C ASP A 25 25.39 6.50 -6.78
N LEU A 26 24.17 6.14 -7.21
CA LEU A 26 23.26 5.19 -6.56
C LEU A 26 22.22 4.67 -7.56
N LEU A 27 21.60 3.53 -7.24
CA LEU A 27 20.47 2.96 -7.98
C LEU A 27 19.22 2.92 -7.08
N VAL A 28 18.10 3.38 -7.63
CA VAL A 28 16.76 3.24 -7.01
C VAL A 28 15.97 2.26 -7.86
N ILE A 29 15.61 1.11 -7.30
CA ILE A 29 15.02 0.01 -8.06
C ILE A 29 13.61 -0.27 -7.56
N ARG A 30 12.65 -0.24 -8.50
CA ARG A 30 11.29 -0.73 -8.31
C ARG A 30 11.08 -1.93 -9.23
N ALA A 31 10.84 -3.10 -8.67
CA ALA A 31 10.66 -4.34 -9.41
C ALA A 31 9.58 -5.21 -8.75
N GLN A 32 8.67 -5.76 -9.54
CA GLN A 32 7.71 -6.77 -9.07
C GLN A 32 8.37 -8.15 -9.02
N LEU A 33 9.51 -8.23 -8.33
CA LEU A 33 10.32 -9.42 -8.11
C LEU A 33 10.60 -9.57 -6.62
N ARG A 34 11.08 -10.75 -6.22
CA ARG A 34 11.50 -11.03 -4.86
C ARG A 34 12.71 -10.18 -4.46
N GLU A 35 12.88 -9.94 -3.16
CA GLU A 35 13.97 -9.11 -2.63
C GLU A 35 15.36 -9.67 -2.96
N GLU A 36 15.49 -11.00 -3.10
CA GLU A 36 16.74 -11.66 -3.48
C GLU A 36 17.32 -11.11 -4.79
N PHE A 37 16.45 -10.64 -5.70
CA PHE A 37 16.88 -9.98 -6.94
C PHE A 37 17.65 -8.67 -6.68
N LEU A 38 17.28 -7.91 -5.65
CA LEU A 38 18.02 -6.70 -5.29
C LEU A 38 19.38 -7.01 -4.66
N TYR A 39 19.46 -8.07 -3.88
CA TYR A 39 20.75 -8.55 -3.34
C TYR A 39 21.69 -8.98 -4.45
N GLU A 40 21.18 -9.70 -5.46
CA GLU A 40 21.96 -10.07 -6.66
C GLU A 40 22.46 -8.82 -7.40
N ILE A 41 21.61 -7.80 -7.57
CA ILE A 41 22.02 -6.51 -8.17
C ILE A 41 23.11 -5.84 -7.34
N ALA A 42 22.94 -5.77 -6.03
CA ALA A 42 23.89 -5.15 -5.13
C ALA A 42 25.28 -5.83 -5.17
N ASP A 43 25.32 -7.14 -5.39
CA ASP A 43 26.57 -7.90 -5.55
C ASP A 43 27.33 -7.55 -6.86
N TYR A 44 26.67 -6.90 -7.81
CA TYR A 44 27.27 -6.54 -9.11
C TYR A 44 27.73 -5.07 -9.18
N CYS A 45 27.44 -4.26 -8.19
CA CYS A 45 27.79 -2.83 -8.20
C CYS A 45 28.45 -2.36 -6.92
N ASP A 46 29.28 -1.31 -7.05
CA ASP A 46 30.01 -0.67 -5.96
C ASP A 46 29.27 0.55 -5.38
N ILE A 47 28.06 0.82 -5.85
CA ILE A 47 27.24 1.96 -5.45
C ILE A 47 26.01 1.48 -4.67
N PRO A 48 25.43 2.32 -3.80
CA PRO A 48 24.24 1.95 -3.03
C PRO A 48 23.04 1.58 -3.91
N VAL A 49 22.28 0.58 -3.48
CA VAL A 49 21.01 0.15 -4.09
C VAL A 49 19.89 0.40 -3.11
N ILE A 50 18.87 1.17 -3.53
CA ILE A 50 17.69 1.49 -2.73
C ILE A 50 16.50 0.70 -3.27
N ASN A 51 15.83 -0.05 -2.39
CA ASN A 51 14.56 -0.71 -2.69
C ASN A 51 13.43 0.32 -2.74
N ALA A 52 12.85 0.57 -3.92
CA ALA A 52 11.67 1.42 -4.08
C ALA A 52 10.35 0.62 -4.06
N LEU A 53 10.40 -0.66 -4.36
CA LEU A 53 9.35 -1.69 -4.20
C LEU A 53 9.89 -3.04 -4.66
N THR A 54 9.61 -4.08 -3.90
CA THR A 54 9.65 -5.49 -4.31
C THR A 54 8.35 -6.19 -3.93
N LEU A 55 8.24 -7.49 -4.19
CA LEU A 55 7.11 -8.30 -3.68
C LEU A 55 7.16 -8.50 -2.17
N ASP A 56 8.31 -8.25 -1.56
CA ASP A 56 8.58 -8.55 -0.14
C ASP A 56 8.63 -7.28 0.73
N ASP A 57 8.80 -6.08 0.14
CA ASP A 57 8.82 -4.82 0.89
C ASP A 57 8.56 -3.59 0.02
N HIS A 58 8.01 -2.55 0.65
CA HIS A 58 7.81 -1.23 0.04
C HIS A 58 8.36 -0.11 0.94
N PRO A 59 9.67 -0.09 1.23
CA PRO A 59 10.23 0.78 2.27
C PRO A 59 10.04 2.27 1.99
N THR A 60 10.05 2.69 0.72
CA THR A 60 9.84 4.10 0.36
C THR A 60 8.41 4.58 0.62
N GLN A 61 7.39 3.70 0.53
CA GLN A 61 6.03 4.02 0.94
C GLN A 61 5.94 4.07 2.46
N MET A 62 6.42 3.04 3.14
CA MET A 62 6.36 2.96 4.59
C MET A 62 7.00 4.17 5.29
N LEU A 63 8.09 4.72 4.73
CA LEU A 63 8.71 5.93 5.27
C LEU A 63 7.86 7.20 5.01
N ALA A 64 7.19 7.28 3.87
CA ALA A 64 6.27 8.39 3.60
C ALA A 64 5.05 8.35 4.52
N ASP A 65 4.50 7.17 4.74
CA ASP A 65 3.37 6.96 5.65
C ASP A 65 3.75 7.28 7.09
N ALA A 66 4.93 6.83 7.54
CA ALA A 66 5.47 7.18 8.84
C ALA A 66 5.59 8.70 9.01
N LEU A 67 6.19 9.40 8.03
CA LEU A 67 6.34 10.85 8.09
C LEU A 67 4.98 11.54 8.12
N THR A 68 4.02 11.08 7.32
CA THR A 68 2.67 11.65 7.27
C THR A 68 1.96 11.50 8.61
N MET A 69 2.00 10.32 9.21
CA MET A 69 1.43 10.07 10.54
C MET A 69 2.07 10.96 11.61
N GLU A 70 3.40 11.05 11.62
CA GLU A 70 4.13 11.91 12.56
C GLU A 70 3.77 13.39 12.39
N GLU A 71 3.59 13.87 11.15
CA GLU A 71 3.11 15.24 10.88
C GLU A 71 1.69 15.47 11.41
N GLN A 72 0.78 14.50 11.21
CA GLN A 72 -0.60 14.60 11.70
C GLN A 72 -0.67 14.64 13.24
N TRP A 73 0.20 13.94 13.93
CA TRP A 73 0.21 13.86 15.39
C TRP A 73 1.19 14.84 16.07
N GLY A 74 1.82 15.74 15.32
CA GLY A 74 2.57 16.87 15.87
C GLY A 74 4.08 16.69 15.97
N GLY A 75 4.66 15.66 15.36
CA GLY A 75 6.11 15.52 15.20
C GLY A 75 6.66 14.12 15.48
N LEU A 76 7.97 13.96 15.28
CA LEU A 76 8.66 12.69 15.39
C LEU A 76 8.48 12.02 16.77
N GLY A 77 8.09 10.74 16.76
CA GLY A 77 7.85 9.92 17.95
C GLY A 77 6.42 10.01 18.49
N SER A 78 5.54 10.79 17.85
CA SER A 78 4.14 10.91 18.26
C SER A 78 3.26 9.72 17.87
N SER A 79 3.74 8.86 16.97
CA SER A 79 3.07 7.62 16.57
C SER A 79 3.06 6.54 17.64
N ARG A 80 3.96 6.62 18.61
CA ARG A 80 4.11 5.59 19.64
C ARG A 80 2.80 5.36 20.41
N HIS A 81 2.39 4.08 20.54
CA HIS A 81 1.14 3.60 21.14
C HIS A 81 -0.14 4.04 20.42
N LYS A 82 -0.03 4.72 19.28
CA LYS A 82 -1.17 4.95 18.40
C LYS A 82 -1.64 3.63 17.79
N THR A 83 -2.89 3.60 17.37
CA THR A 83 -3.50 2.41 16.75
C THR A 83 -3.85 2.68 15.31
N MET A 84 -3.28 1.87 14.40
CA MET A 84 -3.63 1.84 13.00
C MET A 84 -4.63 0.70 12.73
N ALA A 85 -5.64 0.97 11.90
CA ALA A 85 -6.42 -0.07 11.24
C ALA A 85 -6.08 -0.07 9.74
N TYR A 86 -5.64 -1.22 9.22
CA TYR A 86 -5.67 -1.49 7.80
C TYR A 86 -6.98 -2.20 7.46
N VAL A 87 -7.74 -1.67 6.48
CA VAL A 87 -9.07 -2.17 6.17
C VAL A 87 -9.21 -2.46 4.67
N GLY A 88 -9.66 -3.65 4.30
CA GLY A 88 -9.94 -4.02 2.91
C GLY A 88 -9.22 -5.27 2.43
N ASN A 89 -8.51 -5.19 1.29
CA ASN A 89 -7.73 -6.29 0.75
C ASN A 89 -6.42 -6.49 1.53
N CYS A 90 -6.38 -7.52 2.36
CA CYS A 90 -5.24 -7.78 3.25
C CYS A 90 -4.16 -8.68 2.64
N SER A 91 -4.13 -8.90 1.33
CA SER A 91 -3.21 -9.86 0.72
C SER A 91 -1.77 -9.35 0.54
N GLY A 92 -1.51 -8.06 0.64
CA GLY A 92 -0.22 -7.42 0.39
C GLY A 92 0.20 -6.41 1.45
N MET A 93 -0.24 -5.17 1.31
CA MET A 93 0.19 -4.01 2.10
C MET A 93 0.19 -4.19 3.63
N PRO A 94 -0.74 -4.91 4.26
CA PRO A 94 -0.71 -5.13 5.71
C PRO A 94 0.57 -5.77 6.22
N TYR A 95 1.27 -6.54 5.39
CA TYR A 95 2.57 -7.10 5.77
C TYR A 95 3.61 -5.99 5.99
N PHE A 96 3.66 -5.00 5.12
CA PHE A 96 4.59 -3.87 5.22
C PHE A 96 4.22 -2.97 6.41
N TYR A 97 2.92 -2.71 6.61
CA TYR A 97 2.44 -1.98 7.78
C TYR A 97 2.71 -2.72 9.10
N GLY A 98 2.68 -4.05 9.10
CA GLY A 98 3.04 -4.86 10.26
C GLY A 98 4.49 -4.62 10.70
N ARG A 99 5.40 -4.57 9.74
CA ARG A 99 6.82 -4.24 9.98
C ARG A 99 6.99 -2.79 10.45
N LEU A 100 6.34 -1.85 9.78
CA LEU A 100 6.40 -0.44 10.14
C LEU A 100 5.88 -0.17 11.55
N CYS A 101 4.68 -0.65 11.87
CA CYS A 101 4.06 -0.46 13.18
C CYS A 101 4.87 -1.10 14.31
N ALA A 102 5.45 -2.28 14.08
CA ALA A 102 6.35 -2.91 15.04
C ALA A 102 7.60 -2.05 15.33
N ILE A 103 8.15 -1.38 14.31
CA ILE A 103 9.32 -0.49 14.48
C ILE A 103 8.94 0.81 15.19
N LEU A 104 7.79 1.39 14.84
CA LEU A 104 7.33 2.67 15.41
C LEU A 104 6.72 2.52 16.81
N GLY A 105 6.43 1.32 17.27
CA GLY A 105 5.75 1.10 18.55
C GLY A 105 4.26 1.45 18.49
N MET A 106 3.59 1.09 17.40
CA MET A 106 2.15 1.28 17.17
C MET A 106 1.39 -0.03 17.31
N ASN A 107 0.12 0.05 17.67
CA ASN A 107 -0.79 -1.09 17.51
C ASN A 107 -1.25 -1.19 16.05
N LEU A 108 -1.45 -2.42 15.55
CA LEU A 108 -2.00 -2.67 14.21
C LEU A 108 -3.17 -3.64 14.27
N ARG A 109 -4.27 -3.26 13.66
CA ARG A 109 -5.42 -4.12 13.39
C ARG A 109 -5.59 -4.30 11.90
N VAL A 110 -5.44 -5.52 11.40
CA VAL A 110 -5.67 -5.89 10.01
C VAL A 110 -7.09 -6.43 9.89
N ILE A 111 -7.94 -5.72 9.17
CA ILE A 111 -9.39 -5.96 9.11
C ILE A 111 -9.79 -6.22 7.65
N GLY A 112 -10.21 -7.44 7.36
CA GLY A 112 -10.61 -7.81 6.00
C GLY A 112 -11.30 -9.17 5.95
N PRO A 113 -11.73 -9.63 4.76
CA PRO A 113 -12.51 -10.85 4.61
C PRO A 113 -11.72 -12.11 5.00
N GLU A 114 -12.46 -13.15 5.38
CA GLU A 114 -11.88 -14.46 5.68
C GLU A 114 -11.39 -15.19 4.42
N ASN A 115 -11.86 -14.77 3.24
CA ASN A 115 -11.49 -15.38 1.97
C ASN A 115 -9.95 -15.38 1.79
N PRO A 116 -9.31 -16.55 1.60
CA PRO A 116 -7.84 -16.66 1.49
C PRO A 116 -7.21 -15.77 0.41
N ARG A 117 -7.98 -15.39 -0.61
CA ARG A 117 -7.53 -14.50 -1.69
C ARG A 117 -7.13 -13.11 -1.19
N TYR A 118 -7.82 -12.62 -0.16
CA TYR A 118 -7.63 -11.27 0.38
C TYR A 118 -7.03 -11.28 1.78
N ARG A 119 -6.62 -12.43 2.28
CA ARG A 119 -6.13 -12.58 3.64
C ARG A 119 -4.62 -12.46 3.72
N LEU A 120 -4.14 -11.88 4.80
CA LEU A 120 -2.72 -11.90 5.14
C LEU A 120 -2.25 -13.35 5.34
N ARG A 121 -1.17 -13.74 4.65
CA ARG A 121 -0.65 -15.10 4.68
C ARG A 121 -0.08 -15.45 6.05
N GLN A 122 -0.33 -16.66 6.54
CA GLN A 122 0.09 -17.08 7.89
C GLN A 122 1.58 -16.89 8.17
N PRO A 123 2.52 -17.20 7.26
CA PRO A 123 3.95 -16.92 7.51
C PRO A 123 4.25 -15.44 7.78
N TRP A 124 3.53 -14.52 7.15
CA TRP A 124 3.67 -13.09 7.40
C TRP A 124 3.07 -12.66 8.74
N VAL A 125 1.94 -13.27 9.13
CA VAL A 125 1.34 -13.06 10.46
C VAL A 125 2.33 -13.48 11.54
N ASP A 126 2.95 -14.65 11.39
CA ASP A 126 3.92 -15.18 12.35
C ASP A 126 5.17 -14.30 12.44
N GLU A 127 5.69 -13.83 11.30
CA GLU A 127 6.84 -12.92 11.25
C GLU A 127 6.53 -11.59 11.93
N ILE A 128 5.38 -10.96 11.62
CA ILE A 128 4.96 -9.71 12.27
C ILE A 128 4.85 -9.90 13.79
N ALA A 129 4.25 -11.00 14.23
CA ALA A 129 4.11 -11.30 15.65
C ALA A 129 5.47 -11.41 16.35
N GLU A 130 6.50 -11.99 15.70
CA GLU A 130 7.85 -12.04 16.25
C GLU A 130 8.53 -10.64 16.25
N LEU A 131 8.26 -9.80 15.24
CA LEU A 131 8.75 -8.42 15.22
C LEU A 131 8.15 -7.60 16.38
N TYR A 132 6.85 -7.75 16.66
CA TYR A 132 6.20 -7.11 17.81
C TYR A 132 6.82 -7.54 19.12
N LYS A 133 7.03 -8.84 19.34
CA LYS A 133 7.72 -9.35 20.56
C LYS A 133 9.11 -8.73 20.73
N ARG A 134 9.81 -8.51 19.63
CA ARG A 134 11.19 -8.00 19.65
C ARG A 134 11.28 -6.50 19.83
N TRP A 135 10.42 -5.74 19.13
CA TRP A 135 10.55 -4.28 19.00
C TRP A 135 9.53 -3.50 19.79
N SER A 136 8.34 -4.05 19.98
CA SER A 136 7.18 -3.35 20.58
C SER A 136 6.33 -4.31 21.41
N PRO A 137 6.91 -4.94 22.48
CA PRO A 137 6.20 -5.93 23.28
C PRO A 137 4.98 -5.36 24.03
N ASP A 138 4.89 -4.03 24.15
CA ASP A 138 3.78 -3.33 24.81
C ASP A 138 2.67 -2.91 23.80
N CYS A 139 2.80 -3.29 22.52
CA CYS A 139 1.83 -3.01 21.47
C CYS A 139 1.18 -4.30 20.96
N GLU A 140 0.00 -4.15 20.37
CA GLU A 140 -0.80 -5.27 19.88
C GLU A 140 -0.83 -5.34 18.35
N PHE A 141 -0.74 -6.56 17.83
CA PHE A 141 -0.99 -6.89 16.44
C PHE A 141 -2.14 -7.90 16.35
N THR A 142 -3.19 -7.57 15.59
CA THR A 142 -4.35 -8.44 15.42
C THR A 142 -4.79 -8.52 13.96
N VAL A 143 -5.34 -9.69 13.58
CA VAL A 143 -5.97 -9.93 12.28
C VAL A 143 -7.40 -10.41 12.53
N THR A 144 -8.39 -9.74 11.94
CA THR A 144 -9.81 -10.04 12.20
C THR A 144 -10.67 -9.78 10.96
N THR A 145 -11.83 -10.42 10.94
CA THR A 145 -12.90 -10.16 9.96
C THR A 145 -13.96 -9.21 10.49
N ASP A 146 -13.87 -8.83 11.76
CA ASP A 146 -14.85 -7.96 12.40
C ASP A 146 -14.55 -6.47 12.08
N ALA A 147 -15.37 -5.87 11.23
CA ALA A 147 -15.25 -4.46 10.89
C ALA A 147 -15.46 -3.51 12.09
N SER A 148 -16.06 -3.97 13.19
CA SER A 148 -16.18 -3.17 14.42
C SER A 148 -14.84 -2.98 15.14
N ALA A 149 -13.82 -3.76 14.78
CA ALA A 149 -12.46 -3.63 15.33
C ALA A 149 -11.77 -2.30 14.97
N VAL A 150 -12.41 -1.41 14.22
CA VAL A 150 -11.97 -0.01 14.04
C VAL A 150 -12.23 0.87 15.26
N GLU A 151 -12.98 0.42 16.26
CA GLU A 151 -13.25 1.22 17.46
C GLU A 151 -11.95 1.65 18.16
N GLY A 152 -11.81 2.96 18.42
CA GLY A 152 -10.67 3.54 19.12
C GLY A 152 -9.39 3.68 18.29
N VAL A 153 -9.41 3.45 16.96
CA VAL A 153 -8.21 3.64 16.14
C VAL A 153 -7.91 5.13 15.88
N ASP A 154 -6.63 5.44 15.66
CA ASP A 154 -6.14 6.80 15.39
C ASP A 154 -6.01 7.08 13.88
N VAL A 155 -5.77 6.05 13.08
CA VAL A 155 -5.63 6.15 11.63
C VAL A 155 -6.20 4.91 10.95
N ILE A 156 -6.91 5.11 9.83
CA ILE A 156 -7.35 4.04 8.94
C ILE A 156 -6.56 4.15 7.66
N THR A 157 -6.03 3.04 7.16
CA THR A 157 -5.39 2.98 5.85
C THR A 157 -6.00 1.88 5.00
N THR A 158 -6.01 2.09 3.72
CA THR A 158 -6.47 1.12 2.71
C THR A 158 -5.67 1.31 1.42
N GLU A 159 -5.83 0.38 0.51
CA GLU A 159 -5.26 0.45 -0.84
C GLU A 159 -6.28 0.05 -1.89
N VAL A 160 -5.98 0.30 -3.16
CA VAL A 160 -6.79 -0.16 -4.28
C VAL A 160 -6.99 -1.68 -4.21
N TRP A 161 -8.24 -2.12 -4.32
CA TRP A 161 -8.57 -3.55 -4.18
C TRP A 161 -8.02 -4.43 -5.30
N ARG A 162 -7.78 -3.83 -6.48
CA ARG A 162 -7.22 -4.55 -7.63
C ARG A 162 -6.24 -3.68 -8.39
N TYR A 163 -5.00 -4.12 -8.45
CA TYR A 163 -3.97 -3.47 -9.26
C TYR A 163 -4.18 -3.76 -10.75
N ARG A 164 -3.95 -2.73 -11.56
CA ARG A 164 -3.87 -2.91 -13.02
C ARG A 164 -2.61 -3.73 -13.34
N SER A 165 -2.78 -4.92 -13.92
CA SER A 165 -1.66 -5.58 -14.59
C SER A 165 -1.36 -4.80 -15.89
N PRO A 166 -0.07 -4.57 -16.21
CA PRO A 166 0.32 -3.95 -17.49
C PRO A 166 -0.27 -4.67 -18.71
N ASP A 167 -0.49 -5.99 -18.60
CA ASP A 167 -1.03 -6.84 -19.66
C ASP A 167 -2.57 -6.82 -19.75
N VAL A 168 -3.25 -6.12 -18.85
CA VAL A 168 -4.72 -6.12 -18.68
C VAL A 168 -5.36 -4.83 -19.18
N SER A 169 -4.64 -3.95 -19.89
CA SER A 169 -5.17 -2.65 -20.34
C SER A 169 -6.44 -2.75 -21.18
N ASP A 170 -6.64 -3.85 -21.92
CA ASP A 170 -7.81 -4.08 -22.77
C ASP A 170 -8.86 -5.02 -22.15
N GLN A 171 -8.52 -5.82 -21.12
CA GLN A 171 -9.40 -6.84 -20.53
C GLN A 171 -10.51 -6.26 -19.64
N VAL A 172 -10.43 -5.00 -19.19
CA VAL A 172 -11.49 -4.35 -18.40
C VAL A 172 -12.78 -4.13 -19.21
N LEU A 173 -12.77 -4.39 -20.52
CA LEU A 173 -13.93 -4.30 -21.39
C LEU A 173 -14.55 -5.67 -21.73
N ASP A 174 -13.89 -6.76 -21.34
CA ASP A 174 -14.39 -8.11 -21.47
C ASP A 174 -15.42 -8.38 -20.36
N PRO A 175 -16.63 -8.91 -20.67
CA PRO A 175 -17.62 -9.27 -19.66
C PRO A 175 -17.08 -10.18 -18.55
N GLU A 176 -16.24 -11.17 -18.87
CA GLU A 176 -15.62 -12.05 -17.88
C GLU A 176 -14.69 -11.27 -16.93
N ALA A 177 -13.96 -10.28 -17.45
CA ALA A 177 -13.11 -9.41 -16.63
C ALA A 177 -13.94 -8.49 -15.75
N TYR A 178 -15.07 -7.98 -16.24
CA TYR A 178 -16.03 -7.22 -15.43
C TYR A 178 -16.59 -8.05 -14.28
N ASP A 179 -17.10 -9.24 -14.56
CA ASP A 179 -17.65 -10.15 -13.54
C ASP A 179 -16.59 -10.52 -12.49
N SER A 180 -15.36 -10.78 -12.92
CA SER A 180 -14.22 -11.02 -11.99
C SER A 180 -13.93 -9.81 -11.13
N TRP A 181 -13.99 -8.59 -11.70
CA TRP A 181 -13.76 -7.36 -10.95
C TRP A 181 -14.85 -7.13 -9.92
N MET A 182 -16.12 -7.24 -10.33
CA MET A 182 -17.27 -7.06 -9.43
C MET A 182 -17.38 -8.18 -8.38
N GLY A 183 -16.88 -9.36 -8.68
CA GLY A 183 -16.71 -10.43 -7.69
C GLY A 183 -15.77 -10.01 -6.56
N ASP A 184 -14.60 -9.43 -6.90
CA ASP A 184 -13.68 -8.88 -5.91
C ASP A 184 -14.31 -7.72 -5.11
N VAL A 185 -15.02 -6.82 -5.80
CA VAL A 185 -15.72 -5.70 -5.16
C VAL A 185 -16.77 -6.21 -4.16
N ASN A 186 -17.61 -7.17 -4.55
CA ASN A 186 -18.66 -7.71 -3.67
C ASN A 186 -18.08 -8.38 -2.41
N ASP A 187 -16.96 -9.10 -2.51
CA ASP A 187 -16.28 -9.71 -1.38
C ASP A 187 -15.69 -8.66 -0.41
N LEU A 188 -15.21 -7.54 -0.95
CA LEU A 188 -14.50 -6.50 -0.21
C LEU A 188 -15.41 -5.35 0.26
N LEU A 189 -16.60 -5.18 -0.33
CA LEU A 189 -17.51 -4.08 -0.04
C LEU A 189 -17.86 -3.90 1.45
N PRO A 190 -18.00 -4.96 2.27
CA PRO A 190 -18.19 -4.81 3.72
C PRO A 190 -17.02 -4.12 4.46
N TYR A 191 -15.87 -4.02 3.79
CA TYR A 191 -14.62 -3.44 4.29
C TYR A 191 -14.25 -2.16 3.55
N ARG A 192 -15.19 -1.53 2.86
CA ARG A 192 -15.00 -0.23 2.21
C ARG A 192 -14.79 0.85 3.26
N VAL A 193 -13.73 1.65 3.11
CA VAL A 193 -13.50 2.82 3.97
C VAL A 193 -14.51 3.91 3.61
N SER A 194 -15.28 4.36 4.60
CA SER A 194 -16.33 5.35 4.44
C SER A 194 -16.39 6.30 5.63
N SER A 195 -17.09 7.42 5.49
CA SER A 195 -17.36 8.33 6.62
C SER A 195 -18.03 7.61 7.78
N GLU A 196 -18.96 6.66 7.50
CA GLU A 196 -19.60 5.84 8.53
C GLU A 196 -18.60 4.94 9.27
N LEU A 197 -17.66 4.32 8.54
CA LEU A 197 -16.60 3.51 9.17
C LEU A 197 -15.70 4.38 10.08
N CYS A 198 -15.36 5.60 9.63
CA CYS A 198 -14.60 6.56 10.43
C CYS A 198 -15.37 6.96 11.70
N GLU A 199 -16.68 7.20 11.62
CA GLU A 199 -17.52 7.52 12.78
C GLU A 199 -17.57 6.38 13.79
N ARG A 200 -17.56 5.12 13.35
CA ARG A 200 -17.52 3.94 14.22
C ARG A 200 -16.26 3.84 15.07
N THR A 201 -15.17 4.53 14.70
CA THR A 201 -13.98 4.59 15.55
C THR A 201 -14.24 5.29 16.89
N GLY A 202 -15.24 6.15 16.96
CA GLY A 202 -15.50 7.03 18.12
C GLY A 202 -14.41 8.09 18.33
N ASN A 203 -13.37 8.12 17.51
CA ASN A 203 -12.28 9.08 17.55
C ASN A 203 -12.56 10.23 16.57
N ARG A 204 -12.73 11.45 17.08
CA ARG A 204 -13.03 12.63 16.25
C ARG A 204 -11.84 13.10 15.42
N ASP A 205 -10.64 12.72 15.83
CA ASP A 205 -9.38 13.12 15.20
C ASP A 205 -8.84 12.00 14.27
N VAL A 206 -9.65 10.96 14.01
CA VAL A 206 -9.26 9.90 13.07
C VAL A 206 -9.12 10.46 11.66
N PHE A 207 -8.07 10.05 10.97
CA PHE A 207 -7.87 10.37 9.56
C PHE A 207 -7.64 9.10 8.74
N CYS A 208 -7.86 9.23 7.43
CA CYS A 208 -7.62 8.15 6.48
C CYS A 208 -6.38 8.43 5.63
N MET A 209 -5.64 7.37 5.33
CA MET A 209 -4.50 7.34 4.42
C MET A 209 -4.78 6.40 3.25
N HIS A 210 -4.14 6.67 2.12
CA HIS A 210 -4.23 5.85 0.91
C HIS A 210 -3.00 6.07 0.03
N GLU A 211 -2.25 5.00 -0.27
CA GLU A 211 -0.98 5.11 -1.01
C GLU A 211 -1.10 5.57 -2.48
N LEU A 212 -2.31 5.68 -3.01
CA LEU A 212 -2.62 5.99 -4.41
C LEU A 212 -1.95 5.04 -5.43
N PRO A 213 -2.58 4.75 -6.59
CA PRO A 213 -3.85 5.33 -7.07
C PRO A 213 -5.07 4.79 -6.32
N SER A 214 -6.18 5.53 -6.34
CA SER A 214 -7.46 5.15 -5.74
C SER A 214 -8.59 5.12 -6.76
N VAL A 215 -9.58 4.23 -6.55
CA VAL A 215 -10.84 4.18 -7.30
C VAL A 215 -11.96 4.71 -6.41
N HIS A 216 -11.82 5.97 -5.96
CA HIS A 216 -12.79 6.61 -5.08
C HIS A 216 -13.99 7.22 -5.81
N ASN A 217 -13.98 7.27 -7.15
CA ASN A 217 -15.10 7.72 -7.99
C ASN A 217 -14.98 7.16 -9.41
N ALA A 218 -15.88 7.55 -10.32
CA ALA A 218 -15.88 7.10 -11.70
C ALA A 218 -15.25 8.10 -12.70
N GLU A 219 -14.52 9.12 -12.26
CA GLU A 219 -14.00 10.19 -13.15
C GLU A 219 -12.78 9.76 -13.98
N HIS A 220 -12.16 8.63 -13.65
CA HIS A 220 -11.02 8.06 -14.39
C HIS A 220 -11.44 6.96 -15.37
N GLU A 221 -10.53 6.51 -16.22
CA GLU A 221 -10.83 5.59 -17.32
C GLU A 221 -11.44 4.25 -16.84
N ILE A 222 -10.88 3.65 -15.79
CA ILE A 222 -11.37 2.38 -15.23
C ILE A 222 -12.78 2.56 -14.67
N GLY A 223 -13.03 3.59 -13.86
CA GLY A 223 -14.34 3.88 -13.30
C GLY A 223 -15.40 4.06 -14.37
N ARG A 224 -15.12 4.84 -15.42
CA ARG A 224 -16.03 5.00 -16.58
C ARG A 224 -16.31 3.69 -17.31
N LYS A 225 -15.30 2.84 -17.49
CA LYS A 225 -15.45 1.54 -18.14
C LYS A 225 -16.31 0.58 -17.32
N LEU A 226 -16.10 0.53 -16.00
CA LEU A 226 -16.93 -0.25 -15.08
C LEU A 226 -18.36 0.25 -15.08
N LEU A 227 -18.56 1.57 -14.95
CA LEU A 227 -19.89 2.18 -14.94
C LEU A 227 -20.68 1.94 -16.23
N ALA A 228 -20.00 1.94 -17.39
CA ALA A 228 -20.63 1.67 -18.69
C ALA A 228 -21.14 0.23 -18.82
N GLN A 229 -20.61 -0.72 -18.04
CA GLN A 229 -20.98 -2.13 -18.05
C GLN A 229 -21.91 -2.51 -16.89
N ALA A 230 -22.06 -1.64 -15.88
CA ALA A 230 -22.87 -1.91 -14.70
C ALA A 230 -24.32 -2.27 -15.07
N PRO A 231 -24.79 -3.51 -14.77
CA PRO A 231 -26.08 -4.01 -15.26
C PRO A 231 -27.26 -3.52 -14.43
N ASN A 232 -27.03 -2.95 -13.26
CA ASN A 232 -28.06 -2.55 -12.31
C ASN A 232 -27.65 -1.30 -11.52
N ASP A 233 -28.63 -0.68 -10.86
CA ASP A 233 -28.43 0.57 -10.11
C ASP A 233 -27.53 0.36 -8.88
N PHE A 234 -27.51 -0.81 -8.25
CA PHE A 234 -26.66 -1.10 -7.11
C PHE A 234 -25.18 -1.03 -7.49
N GLU A 235 -24.77 -1.73 -8.56
CA GLU A 235 -23.37 -1.71 -9.01
C GLU A 235 -22.97 -0.32 -9.51
N ARG A 236 -23.89 0.39 -10.20
CA ARG A 236 -23.67 1.80 -10.58
C ARG A 236 -23.35 2.66 -9.37
N THR A 237 -24.18 2.60 -8.34
CA THR A 237 -23.98 3.36 -7.10
C THR A 237 -22.66 3.02 -6.44
N VAL A 238 -22.31 1.74 -6.34
CA VAL A 238 -21.03 1.31 -5.74
C VAL A 238 -19.83 1.89 -6.49
N ILE A 239 -19.87 1.87 -7.84
CA ILE A 239 -18.77 2.38 -8.68
C ILE A 239 -18.69 3.93 -8.60
N GLU A 240 -19.84 4.62 -8.61
CA GLU A 240 -19.91 6.07 -8.51
C GLU A 240 -19.44 6.60 -7.15
N GLU A 241 -19.79 5.90 -6.08
CA GLU A 241 -19.40 6.25 -4.71
C GLU A 241 -17.94 5.92 -4.37
N GLY A 242 -17.28 5.09 -5.17
CA GLY A 242 -15.91 4.60 -4.93
C GLY A 242 -15.86 3.16 -4.43
N LEU A 243 -14.77 2.47 -4.75
CA LEU A 243 -14.61 1.04 -4.44
C LEU A 243 -14.01 0.84 -3.04
N GLU A 244 -12.71 1.02 -2.88
CA GLU A 244 -12.00 0.77 -1.60
C GLU A 244 -12.21 1.88 -0.56
N ILE A 245 -12.46 3.09 -1.02
CA ILE A 245 -12.79 4.26 -0.21
C ILE A 245 -13.87 5.07 -0.92
N THR A 246 -14.86 5.56 -0.17
CA THR A 246 -15.89 6.40 -0.76
C THR A 246 -15.33 7.77 -1.13
N ASP A 247 -15.86 8.39 -2.20
CA ASP A 247 -15.45 9.73 -2.66
C ASP A 247 -15.57 10.78 -1.54
N GLU A 248 -16.67 10.75 -0.79
CA GLU A 248 -16.85 11.61 0.38
C GLU A 248 -15.74 11.46 1.43
N CYS A 249 -15.39 10.21 1.77
CA CYS A 249 -14.34 9.94 2.75
C CYS A 249 -12.97 10.32 2.21
N PHE A 250 -12.71 10.06 0.93
CA PHE A 250 -11.49 10.44 0.25
C PHE A 250 -11.30 11.96 0.27
N GLU A 251 -12.29 12.72 -0.19
CA GLU A 251 -12.22 14.18 -0.25
C GLU A 251 -12.09 14.83 1.14
N LYS A 252 -12.74 14.29 2.15
CA LYS A 252 -12.58 14.72 3.54
C LYS A 252 -11.13 14.54 4.04
N ASN A 253 -10.42 13.53 3.57
CA ASN A 253 -9.05 13.20 3.93
C ASN A 253 -8.02 13.60 2.86
N ALA A 254 -8.42 14.26 1.77
CA ALA A 254 -7.58 14.56 0.61
C ALA A 254 -6.27 15.26 0.99
N SER A 255 -6.30 16.17 1.96
CA SER A 255 -5.10 16.86 2.42
C SER A 255 -4.06 15.93 3.04
N VAL A 256 -4.47 14.87 3.72
CA VAL A 256 -3.60 13.86 4.30
C VAL A 256 -3.11 12.90 3.21
N ILE A 257 -4.02 12.41 2.37
CA ILE A 257 -3.73 11.46 1.29
C ILE A 257 -2.72 12.06 0.27
N PHE A 258 -2.94 13.29 -0.16
CA PHE A 258 -1.99 13.95 -1.07
C PHE A 258 -0.68 14.32 -0.37
N ARG A 259 -0.71 14.64 0.93
CA ARG A 259 0.52 14.85 1.71
C ARG A 259 1.33 13.56 1.86
N GLU A 260 0.69 12.42 2.04
CA GLU A 260 1.32 11.09 2.03
C GLU A 260 2.07 10.84 0.72
N ALA A 261 1.42 11.10 -0.43
CA ALA A 261 2.06 10.97 -1.74
C ALA A 261 3.23 11.96 -1.92
N GLU A 262 3.10 13.21 -1.46
CA GLU A 262 4.15 14.23 -1.49
C GLU A 262 5.33 13.85 -0.59
N ASN A 263 5.08 13.27 0.57
CA ASN A 263 6.10 12.85 1.53
C ASN A 263 7.05 11.79 0.96
N ARG A 264 6.66 11.05 -0.07
CA ARG A 264 7.59 10.17 -0.81
C ARG A 264 8.79 10.92 -1.38
N GLN A 265 8.58 12.13 -1.90
CA GLN A 265 9.68 12.95 -2.39
C GLN A 265 10.67 13.31 -1.26
N HIS A 266 10.16 13.67 -0.08
CA HIS A 266 10.98 14.08 1.05
C HIS A 266 11.75 12.92 1.65
N THR A 267 11.10 11.79 1.87
CA THR A 267 11.73 10.61 2.45
C THR A 267 12.74 9.95 1.51
N ILE A 268 12.45 9.87 0.19
CA ILE A 268 13.41 9.35 -0.77
C ILE A 268 14.65 10.24 -0.86
N LYS A 269 14.52 11.56 -0.86
CA LYS A 269 15.66 12.48 -0.80
C LYS A 269 16.50 12.28 0.47
N ALA A 270 15.84 12.08 1.63
CA ALA A 270 16.53 11.84 2.89
C ALA A 270 17.32 10.52 2.86
N ILE A 271 16.73 9.45 2.30
CA ILE A 271 17.44 8.17 2.11
C ILE A 271 18.66 8.36 1.20
N MET A 272 18.47 9.03 0.05
CA MET A 272 19.56 9.28 -0.91
C MET A 272 20.70 10.07 -0.25
N ALA A 273 20.37 11.13 0.49
CA ALA A 273 21.37 11.91 1.23
C ALA A 273 22.10 11.06 2.26
N ALA A 274 21.36 10.25 3.04
CA ALA A 274 21.95 9.40 4.09
C ALA A 274 22.91 8.34 3.53
N VAL A 275 22.56 7.66 2.43
CA VAL A 275 23.42 6.62 1.84
C VAL A 275 24.60 7.19 1.08
N LEU A 276 24.56 8.44 0.63
CA LEU A 276 25.66 9.16 -0.02
C LEU A 276 26.53 9.93 0.99
N GLY A 277 26.16 9.97 2.27
CA GLY A 277 26.90 10.68 3.32
C GLY A 277 26.80 12.22 3.21
N LEU A 278 25.70 12.74 2.69
CA LEU A 278 25.42 14.16 2.48
C LEU A 278 24.64 14.77 3.64
#